data_09c5d95fe89eb3b1c4fadf43ba1f2bf1
#
_entry.id   09c5d95fe89eb3b1c4fadf43ba1f2bf1
#
_cell.length_a   1.000
_cell.length_b   1.000
_cell.length_c   1.000
_cell.angle_alpha   90.00
_cell.angle_beta   90.00
_cell.angle_gamma   90.00
#
_symmetry.space_group_name_H-M   'P 1'
#
loop_
_entity.id
_entity.type
_entity.pdbx_description
1 polymer ?
#
loop_
_entity_poly.entity_id
_entity_poly.type
_entity_poly.pdbx_seq_one_letter_code
_entity_poly.pdbx_strand_id
1 'polypeptide(L)'
;LALLAGCKEPPGSSLFPLEEGRRWTYRLSSEWENDTRERETVVLSNLGRDSALESGSAWHRRSDTGLDYWLRADATGIYRVAAKSDVDAEPKPDPTPRFVLKAPIAVGTSWQTTTTTYLMRRNSEFPPEIRHAHPTIPVVWTIEALDDRVEVPAGRFEQCVRVKGLALLRLFADPVNGFKDMPLTTLEWYCPGVGLVKVERREPANSTFLTGGTM
;
A
#
# COMPACT_ATOMS: atom_id res chain seq x y z
N LEU A 1 13.86 -16.73 41.70
CA LEU A 1 13.97 -16.94 40.25
C LEU A 1 13.00 -16.01 39.55
N ALA A 2 13.47 -14.84 39.04
CA ALA A 2 12.65 -13.90 38.30
C ALA A 2 12.58 -14.41 36.84
N LEU A 3 11.41 -14.84 36.40
CA LEU A 3 11.10 -15.10 35.00
C LEU A 3 11.05 -13.75 34.27
N LEU A 4 12.09 -13.44 33.52
CA LEU A 4 12.05 -12.38 32.52
C LEU A 4 11.07 -12.82 31.41
N ALA A 5 9.85 -12.32 31.47
CA ALA A 5 8.93 -12.41 30.35
C ALA A 5 9.49 -11.53 29.22
N GLY A 6 10.27 -12.10 28.33
CA GLY A 6 10.72 -11.44 27.12
C GLY A 6 9.48 -11.02 26.32
N CYS A 7 9.29 -9.73 26.09
CA CYS A 7 8.29 -9.24 25.15
C CYS A 7 8.64 -9.81 23.78
N LYS A 8 7.84 -10.76 23.31
CA LYS A 8 8.00 -11.30 21.95
C LYS A 8 7.61 -10.19 20.99
N GLU A 9 8.51 -9.88 20.05
CA GLU A 9 8.22 -8.90 19.01
C GLU A 9 6.99 -9.31 18.19
N PRO A 10 6.16 -8.34 17.78
CA PRO A 10 5.03 -8.61 16.91
C PRO A 10 5.45 -9.29 15.62
N PRO A 11 4.66 -10.25 15.08
CA PRO A 11 4.96 -10.88 13.81
C PRO A 11 5.13 -9.87 12.68
N GLY A 12 6.22 -10.00 11.91
CA GLY A 12 6.51 -9.10 10.79
C GLY A 12 7.17 -7.77 11.18
N SER A 13 7.50 -7.51 12.45
CA SER A 13 8.13 -6.25 12.87
C SER A 13 9.43 -5.94 12.13
N SER A 14 10.27 -6.94 11.86
CA SER A 14 11.48 -6.78 11.05
C SER A 14 11.18 -6.48 9.57
N LEU A 15 10.00 -6.91 9.06
CA LEU A 15 9.58 -6.68 7.68
C LEU A 15 8.92 -5.30 7.49
N PHE A 16 8.58 -4.61 8.57
CA PHE A 16 7.99 -3.28 8.52
C PHE A 16 8.43 -2.48 9.74
N PRO A 17 9.67 -1.97 9.75
CA PRO A 17 10.23 -1.23 10.86
C PRO A 17 9.40 0.03 11.19
N LEU A 18 9.08 0.22 12.48
CA LEU A 18 8.29 1.34 12.98
C LEU A 18 9.11 2.33 13.82
N GLU A 19 10.39 2.05 14.06
CA GLU A 19 11.26 2.87 14.91
C GLU A 19 11.36 4.29 14.36
N GLU A 20 11.44 5.24 15.27
CA GLU A 20 11.62 6.66 14.98
C GLU A 20 12.93 6.93 14.21
N GLY A 21 12.91 7.93 13.35
CA GLY A 21 14.06 8.35 12.55
C GLY A 21 14.31 7.53 11.29
N ARG A 22 13.60 6.42 11.09
CA ARG A 22 13.67 5.68 9.81
C ARG A 22 13.11 6.52 8.69
N ARG A 23 13.82 6.51 7.54
CA ARG A 23 13.44 7.26 6.34
C ARG A 23 13.69 6.42 5.09
N TRP A 24 12.72 6.45 4.17
CA TRP A 24 12.80 5.78 2.86
C TRP A 24 12.59 6.82 1.75
N THR A 25 13.39 6.73 0.72
CA THR A 25 13.21 7.52 -0.51
C THR A 25 12.88 6.56 -1.64
N TYR A 26 11.68 6.69 -2.18
CA TYR A 26 11.21 5.88 -3.30
C TYR A 26 11.24 6.70 -4.57
N ARG A 27 11.70 6.07 -5.64
CA ARG A 27 11.51 6.56 -6.99
C ARG A 27 10.31 5.85 -7.59
N LEU A 28 9.28 6.59 -7.94
CA LEU A 28 8.11 6.12 -8.66
C LEU A 28 8.35 6.32 -10.15
N SER A 29 8.05 5.31 -10.94
CA SER A 29 8.12 5.39 -12.41
C SER A 29 6.82 4.81 -12.94
N SER A 30 6.02 5.66 -13.57
CA SER A 30 4.73 5.28 -14.16
C SER A 30 4.82 5.33 -15.66
N GLU A 31 4.23 4.33 -16.32
CA GLU A 31 4.12 4.22 -17.77
C GLU A 31 2.68 3.87 -18.13
N TRP A 32 2.08 4.67 -19.00
CA TRP A 32 0.69 4.50 -19.43
C TRP A 32 0.61 3.84 -20.81
N GLU A 33 -0.53 3.22 -21.11
CA GLU A 33 -0.82 2.56 -22.40
C GLU A 33 -0.73 3.49 -23.62
N ASN A 34 -0.70 4.81 -23.41
CA ASN A 34 -0.49 5.84 -24.43
C ASN A 34 0.97 6.32 -24.51
N ASP A 35 1.94 5.52 -24.01
CA ASP A 35 3.38 5.82 -23.97
C ASP A 35 3.78 7.04 -23.11
N THR A 36 2.84 7.63 -22.35
CA THR A 36 3.18 8.67 -21.39
C THR A 36 3.97 8.07 -20.23
N ARG A 37 5.03 8.76 -19.80
CA ARG A 37 5.89 8.34 -18.69
C ARG A 37 6.07 9.46 -17.71
N GLU A 38 5.94 9.15 -16.44
CA GLU A 38 6.19 10.08 -15.34
C GLU A 38 7.18 9.48 -14.34
N ARG A 39 7.95 10.34 -13.71
CA ARG A 39 8.87 9.97 -12.62
C ARG A 39 8.71 10.94 -11.48
N GLU A 40 8.55 10.38 -10.30
CA GLU A 40 8.40 11.14 -9.05
C GLU A 40 9.31 10.55 -7.98
N THR A 41 9.57 11.33 -6.96
CA THR A 41 10.25 10.88 -5.74
C THR A 41 9.31 11.09 -4.57
N VAL A 42 9.17 10.08 -3.72
CA VAL A 42 8.38 10.13 -2.49
C VAL A 42 9.26 9.74 -1.32
N VAL A 43 9.20 10.52 -0.26
CA VAL A 43 9.92 10.25 0.98
C VAL A 43 8.93 9.89 2.07
N LEU A 44 9.15 8.76 2.74
CA LEU A 44 8.43 8.35 3.95
C LEU A 44 9.36 8.46 5.15
N SER A 45 8.86 8.98 6.26
CA SER A 45 9.61 9.11 7.52
C SER A 45 8.79 8.61 8.70
N ASN A 46 9.40 7.84 9.60
CA ASN A 46 8.81 7.50 10.90
C ASN A 46 9.12 8.59 11.90
N LEU A 47 8.08 9.15 12.51
CA LEU A 47 8.14 10.26 13.45
C LEU A 47 8.06 9.81 14.93
N GLY A 48 8.04 8.49 15.16
CA GLY A 48 7.95 7.93 16.49
C GLY A 48 6.53 7.62 16.94
N ARG A 49 6.35 7.48 18.25
CA ARG A 49 5.03 7.23 18.84
C ARG A 49 4.26 8.52 19.03
N ASP A 50 2.98 8.45 18.68
CA ASP A 50 2.03 9.54 18.81
C ASP A 50 0.82 9.06 19.62
N SER A 51 0.35 9.90 20.54
CA SER A 51 -0.82 9.66 21.37
C SER A 51 -2.01 10.57 21.02
N ALA A 52 -1.94 11.29 19.89
CA ALA A 52 -2.99 12.22 19.48
C ALA A 52 -4.32 11.54 19.11
N LEU A 53 -4.30 10.22 18.83
CA LEU A 53 -5.52 9.48 18.52
C LEU A 53 -6.32 9.17 19.81
N GLU A 54 -7.63 9.44 19.80
CA GLU A 54 -8.54 9.05 20.87
C GLU A 54 -8.49 7.53 21.15
N SER A 55 -8.23 6.73 20.12
CA SER A 55 -8.12 5.27 20.24
C SER A 55 -6.82 4.79 20.91
N GLY A 56 -5.95 5.72 21.36
CA GLY A 56 -4.68 5.44 22.04
C GLY A 56 -3.46 5.51 21.11
N SER A 57 -2.27 5.27 21.69
CA SER A 57 -0.97 5.45 21.05
C SER A 57 -0.80 4.59 19.78
N ALA A 58 -0.18 5.19 18.77
CA ALA A 58 0.19 4.53 17.51
C ALA A 58 1.56 5.06 17.03
N TRP A 59 2.16 4.37 16.05
CA TRP A 59 3.36 4.84 15.38
C TRP A 59 2.97 5.79 14.25
N HIS A 60 3.57 6.97 14.21
CA HIS A 60 3.30 7.98 13.21
C HIS A 60 4.32 7.89 12.07
N ARG A 61 3.81 7.79 10.84
CA ARG A 61 4.59 7.82 9.60
C ARG A 61 4.04 8.93 8.72
N ARG A 62 4.94 9.73 8.14
CA ARG A 62 4.60 10.85 7.25
C ARG A 62 5.28 10.71 5.90
N SER A 63 4.55 11.06 4.85
CA SER A 63 5.05 11.27 3.49
C SER A 63 5.37 12.75 3.29
N ASP A 64 6.37 13.06 2.47
CA ASP A 64 6.65 14.43 2.00
C ASP A 64 5.56 15.01 1.09
N THR A 65 4.62 14.18 0.65
CA THR A 65 3.41 14.57 -0.10
C THR A 65 2.24 14.98 0.81
N GLY A 66 2.46 15.11 2.12
CA GLY A 66 1.43 15.55 3.06
C GLY A 66 0.50 14.46 3.59
N LEU A 67 0.84 13.17 3.40
CA LEU A 67 0.04 12.07 3.94
C LEU A 67 0.62 11.59 5.27
N ASP A 68 -0.21 11.51 6.29
CA ASP A 68 0.11 10.97 7.60
C ASP A 68 -0.61 9.63 7.82
N TYR A 69 0.08 8.68 8.44
CA TYR A 69 -0.43 7.35 8.77
C TYR A 69 -0.13 7.01 10.22
N TRP A 70 -1.11 6.49 10.93
CA TRP A 70 -0.96 5.94 12.27
C TRP A 70 -1.06 4.42 12.23
N LEU A 71 -0.01 3.77 12.70
CA LEU A 71 0.22 2.33 12.58
C LEU A 71 0.31 1.68 13.95
N ARG A 72 -0.17 0.45 14.05
CA ARG A 72 0.01 -0.41 15.22
C ARG A 72 0.56 -1.76 14.81
N ALA A 73 1.21 -2.42 15.77
CA ALA A 73 1.71 -3.76 15.62
C ALA A 73 1.35 -4.57 16.86
N ASP A 74 0.78 -5.75 16.67
CA ASP A 74 0.45 -6.72 17.71
C ASP A 74 0.56 -8.17 17.18
N ALA A 75 0.03 -9.14 17.93
CA ALA A 75 0.05 -10.55 17.53
C ALA A 75 -0.71 -10.84 16.23
N THR A 76 -1.61 -9.95 15.79
CA THR A 76 -2.39 -10.11 14.56
C THR A 76 -1.67 -9.58 13.32
N GLY A 77 -0.61 -8.79 13.50
CA GLY A 77 0.19 -8.22 12.43
C GLY A 77 0.45 -6.73 12.58
N ILE A 78 0.71 -6.07 11.45
CA ILE A 78 0.95 -4.63 11.37
C ILE A 78 -0.18 -4.01 10.55
N TYR A 79 -0.79 -2.97 11.08
CA TYR A 79 -1.97 -2.35 10.47
C TYR A 79 -2.05 -0.86 10.74
N ARG A 80 -2.69 -0.14 9.81
CA ARG A 80 -3.04 1.26 9.95
C ARG A 80 -4.36 1.38 10.72
N VAL A 81 -4.43 2.38 11.57
CA VAL A 81 -5.63 2.70 12.38
C VAL A 81 -6.21 4.07 12.07
N ALA A 82 -5.43 4.96 11.45
CA ALA A 82 -5.88 6.27 10.99
C ALA A 82 -4.99 6.79 9.86
N ALA A 83 -5.51 7.72 9.09
CA ALA A 83 -4.76 8.49 8.10
C ALA A 83 -5.23 9.95 8.08
N LYS A 84 -4.37 10.84 7.59
CA LYS A 84 -4.66 12.24 7.38
C LYS A 84 -3.97 12.71 6.09
N SER A 85 -4.68 13.46 5.27
CA SER A 85 -4.10 14.19 4.14
C SER A 85 -3.84 15.64 4.54
N ASP A 86 -3.16 16.39 3.69
CA ASP A 86 -2.86 17.81 3.86
C ASP A 86 -4.11 18.70 3.92
N VAL A 87 -5.23 18.24 3.34
CA VAL A 87 -6.52 18.95 3.38
C VAL A 87 -7.38 18.60 4.60
N ASP A 88 -7.01 17.58 5.36
CA ASP A 88 -7.75 17.18 6.56
C ASP A 88 -7.28 17.99 7.78
N ALA A 89 -8.21 18.47 8.61
CA ALA A 89 -7.86 19.12 9.86
C ALA A 89 -7.33 18.12 10.90
N GLU A 90 -8.00 16.97 11.03
CA GLU A 90 -7.71 15.95 12.03
C GLU A 90 -7.50 14.56 11.40
N PRO A 91 -6.81 13.65 12.10
CA PRO A 91 -6.70 12.26 11.67
C PRO A 91 -8.08 11.60 11.52
N LYS A 92 -8.29 10.91 10.41
CA LYS A 92 -9.50 10.12 10.16
C LYS A 92 -9.25 8.67 10.54
N PRO A 93 -9.95 8.13 11.56
CA PRO A 93 -9.83 6.73 11.93
C PRO A 93 -10.24 5.80 10.79
N ASP A 94 -9.50 4.72 10.58
CA ASP A 94 -9.96 3.63 9.71
C ASP A 94 -11.12 2.90 10.43
N PRO A 95 -12.24 2.60 9.76
CA PRO A 95 -13.39 1.92 10.38
C PRO A 95 -13.06 0.51 10.85
N THR A 96 -12.04 -0.11 10.26
CA THR A 96 -11.48 -1.40 10.65
C THR A 96 -9.95 -1.35 10.49
N PRO A 97 -9.18 -2.15 11.25
CA PRO A 97 -7.74 -2.22 11.09
C PRO A 97 -7.35 -2.53 9.64
N ARG A 98 -6.59 -1.61 9.02
CA ARG A 98 -6.14 -1.77 7.63
C ARG A 98 -4.78 -2.44 7.62
N PHE A 99 -4.77 -3.77 7.53
CA PHE A 99 -3.52 -4.53 7.56
C PHE A 99 -2.58 -4.17 6.42
N VAL A 100 -1.32 -3.92 6.80
CA VAL A 100 -0.16 -3.86 5.92
C VAL A 100 0.41 -5.27 5.77
N LEU A 101 0.65 -5.94 6.90
CA LEU A 101 1.06 -7.34 6.97
C LEU A 101 0.23 -8.04 8.04
N LYS A 102 -0.47 -9.10 7.67
CA LYS A 102 -1.29 -9.88 8.59
C LYS A 102 -0.56 -11.15 9.02
N ALA A 103 -0.66 -11.47 10.30
CA ALA A 103 -0.15 -12.73 10.83
C ALA A 103 -1.11 -13.91 10.55
N PRO A 104 -0.59 -15.16 10.46
CA PRO A 104 0.84 -15.49 10.48
C PRO A 104 1.55 -15.05 9.20
N ILE A 105 2.83 -14.73 9.28
CA ILE A 105 3.63 -14.46 8.08
C ILE A 105 3.96 -15.79 7.42
N ALA A 106 3.06 -16.25 6.58
CA ALA A 106 3.12 -17.55 5.90
C ALA A 106 2.51 -17.45 4.50
N VAL A 107 3.01 -18.25 3.55
CA VAL A 107 2.42 -18.34 2.21
C VAL A 107 0.95 -18.75 2.33
N GLY A 108 0.08 -18.06 1.61
CA GLY A 108 -1.36 -18.27 1.64
C GLY A 108 -2.11 -17.45 2.70
N THR A 109 -1.42 -16.81 3.66
CA THR A 109 -2.08 -15.84 4.56
C THR A 109 -2.71 -14.74 3.75
N SER A 110 -3.99 -14.47 3.98
CA SER A 110 -4.78 -13.54 3.18
C SER A 110 -5.61 -12.60 4.05
N TRP A 111 -5.87 -11.39 3.54
CA TRP A 111 -6.73 -10.39 4.19
C TRP A 111 -7.34 -9.46 3.16
N GLN A 112 -8.35 -8.70 3.58
CA GLN A 112 -9.02 -7.70 2.75
C GLN A 112 -8.77 -6.30 3.28
N THR A 113 -8.62 -5.37 2.35
CA THR A 113 -8.65 -3.92 2.60
C THR A 113 -9.37 -3.23 1.43
N THR A 114 -9.21 -1.92 1.32
CA THR A 114 -9.70 -1.17 0.17
C THR A 114 -8.53 -0.50 -0.56
N THR A 115 -8.68 -0.25 -1.85
CA THR A 115 -7.77 0.51 -2.68
C THR A 115 -8.55 1.48 -3.56
N THR A 116 -7.86 2.27 -4.36
CA THR A 116 -8.42 3.07 -5.45
C THR A 116 -7.54 2.92 -6.68
N THR A 117 -7.95 3.47 -7.82
CA THR A 117 -7.09 3.55 -9.01
C THR A 117 -6.02 4.63 -8.80
N TYR A 118 -4.81 4.37 -9.28
CA TYR A 118 -3.70 5.33 -9.29
C TYR A 118 -3.30 5.72 -10.71
N LEU A 119 -3.42 4.80 -11.64
CA LEU A 119 -2.94 4.95 -13.02
C LEU A 119 -4.08 5.07 -14.02
N MET A 120 -5.22 4.40 -13.75
CA MET A 120 -6.33 4.39 -14.68
C MET A 120 -6.99 5.76 -14.80
N ARG A 121 -7.02 6.31 -16.01
CA ARG A 121 -7.56 7.64 -16.35
C ARG A 121 -8.62 7.52 -17.44
N ARG A 122 -9.58 8.44 -17.44
CA ARG A 122 -10.46 8.64 -18.58
C ARG A 122 -9.78 9.50 -19.63
N ASN A 123 -10.02 9.20 -20.90
CA ASN A 123 -9.51 10.00 -22.02
C ASN A 123 -10.36 11.26 -22.28
N SER A 124 -11.47 11.43 -21.55
CA SER A 124 -12.34 12.60 -21.56
C SER A 124 -12.50 13.17 -20.16
N GLU A 125 -12.75 14.47 -20.05
CA GLU A 125 -12.95 15.16 -18.77
C GLU A 125 -14.24 14.76 -18.03
N PHE A 126 -15.20 14.19 -18.74
CA PHE A 126 -16.48 13.76 -18.17
C PHE A 126 -16.77 12.28 -18.50
N PRO A 127 -17.28 11.52 -17.53
CA PRO A 127 -17.50 11.82 -16.11
C PRO A 127 -16.19 11.96 -15.31
N PRO A 128 -16.25 12.38 -14.00
CA PRO A 128 -15.06 12.67 -13.19
C PRO A 128 -14.09 11.49 -13.06
N GLU A 129 -12.87 11.78 -12.61
CA GLU A 129 -11.80 10.81 -12.43
C GLU A 129 -12.27 9.56 -11.72
N ILE A 130 -11.78 8.40 -12.19
CA ILE A 130 -12.20 7.09 -11.71
C ILE A 130 -11.95 6.93 -10.21
N ARG A 131 -10.80 7.40 -9.70
CA ARG A 131 -10.45 7.31 -8.28
C ARG A 131 -11.41 8.06 -7.37
N HIS A 132 -12.00 9.17 -7.82
CA HIS A 132 -12.99 9.91 -7.05
C HIS A 132 -14.37 9.22 -7.05
N ALA A 133 -14.72 8.58 -8.15
CA ALA A 133 -15.94 7.81 -8.25
C ALA A 133 -15.85 6.45 -7.53
N HIS A 134 -14.65 5.90 -7.40
CA HIS A 134 -14.38 4.59 -6.79
C HIS A 134 -13.28 4.67 -5.73
N PRO A 135 -13.49 5.38 -4.60
CA PRO A 135 -12.45 5.60 -3.59
C PRO A 135 -12.17 4.36 -2.71
N THR A 136 -13.05 3.35 -2.75
CA THR A 136 -13.01 2.18 -1.86
C THR A 136 -13.25 0.88 -2.62
N ILE A 137 -12.33 0.50 -3.52
CA ILE A 137 -12.40 -0.77 -4.25
C ILE A 137 -11.90 -1.88 -3.33
N PRO A 138 -12.68 -2.96 -3.08
CA PRO A 138 -12.20 -4.09 -2.29
C PRO A 138 -10.96 -4.73 -2.92
N VAL A 139 -9.93 -4.98 -2.13
CA VAL A 139 -8.70 -5.67 -2.54
C VAL A 139 -8.41 -6.83 -1.60
N VAL A 140 -8.11 -7.99 -2.18
CA VAL A 140 -7.63 -9.17 -1.44
C VAL A 140 -6.12 -9.21 -1.56
N TRP A 141 -5.46 -9.22 -0.42
CA TRP A 141 -4.03 -9.39 -0.29
C TRP A 141 -3.69 -10.82 0.09
N THR A 142 -2.61 -11.36 -0.45
CA THR A 142 -2.13 -12.71 -0.14
C THR A 142 -0.61 -12.73 -0.11
N ILE A 143 -0.02 -13.36 0.90
CA ILE A 143 1.42 -13.63 0.93
C ILE A 143 1.71 -14.75 -0.06
N GLU A 144 2.49 -14.47 -1.11
CA GLU A 144 2.82 -15.45 -2.16
C GLU A 144 4.17 -16.13 -1.96
N ALA A 145 5.13 -15.43 -1.32
CA ALA A 145 6.49 -15.94 -1.10
C ALA A 145 7.08 -15.37 0.19
N LEU A 146 8.01 -16.13 0.81
CA LEU A 146 8.73 -15.74 2.04
C LEU A 146 10.23 -15.57 1.86
N ASP A 147 10.78 -16.01 0.73
CA ASP A 147 12.22 -15.97 0.42
C ASP A 147 12.45 -15.47 -1.00
N ASP A 148 11.80 -14.36 -1.33
CA ASP A 148 11.96 -13.74 -2.64
C ASP A 148 13.20 -12.83 -2.67
N ARG A 149 13.72 -12.63 -3.88
CA ARG A 149 14.84 -11.72 -4.13
C ARG A 149 14.35 -10.55 -4.95
N VAL A 150 14.79 -9.36 -4.58
CA VAL A 150 14.42 -8.15 -5.28
C VAL A 150 15.63 -7.25 -5.50
N GLU A 151 15.73 -6.71 -6.70
CA GLU A 151 16.75 -5.74 -7.09
C GLU A 151 16.09 -4.40 -7.36
N VAL A 152 16.59 -3.35 -6.73
CA VAL A 152 16.16 -1.97 -6.87
C VAL A 152 17.39 -1.06 -6.94
N PRO A 153 17.28 0.23 -7.27
CA PRO A 153 18.44 1.13 -7.32
C PRO A 153 19.24 1.23 -6.02
N ALA A 154 18.62 0.94 -4.88
CA ALA A 154 19.28 0.93 -3.57
C ALA A 154 20.12 -0.33 -3.32
N GLY A 155 19.96 -1.38 -4.13
CA GLY A 155 20.72 -2.62 -4.01
C GLY A 155 19.88 -3.88 -4.23
N ARG A 156 20.47 -5.01 -3.84
CA ARG A 156 19.82 -6.34 -3.85
C ARG A 156 19.41 -6.71 -2.44
N PHE A 157 18.19 -7.21 -2.31
CA PHE A 157 17.62 -7.65 -1.05
C PHE A 157 17.17 -9.10 -1.19
N GLU A 158 17.37 -9.88 -0.14
CA GLU A 158 17.03 -11.30 -0.07
C GLU A 158 16.07 -11.56 1.10
N GLN A 159 15.48 -12.75 1.12
CA GLN A 159 14.53 -13.17 2.16
C GLN A 159 13.32 -12.22 2.28
N CYS A 160 12.93 -11.63 1.17
CA CYS A 160 11.80 -10.71 1.15
C CYS A 160 10.48 -11.47 1.09
N VAL A 161 9.51 -10.98 1.83
CA VAL A 161 8.12 -11.45 1.75
C VAL A 161 7.45 -10.72 0.58
N ARG A 162 6.94 -11.50 -0.39
CA ARG A 162 6.15 -10.94 -1.48
C ARG A 162 4.67 -11.08 -1.18
N VAL A 163 3.97 -9.96 -1.25
CA VAL A 163 2.53 -9.85 -1.06
C VAL A 163 1.88 -9.42 -2.36
N LYS A 164 0.80 -10.08 -2.76
CA LYS A 164 -0.01 -9.71 -3.92
C LYS A 164 -1.36 -9.20 -3.50
N GLY A 165 -1.73 -8.04 -4.00
CA GLY A 165 -3.07 -7.48 -3.92
C GLY A 165 -3.79 -7.63 -5.26
N LEU A 166 -5.02 -8.14 -5.22
CA LEU A 166 -5.90 -8.25 -6.38
C LEU A 166 -7.24 -7.59 -6.08
N ALA A 167 -7.62 -6.65 -6.94
CA ALA A 167 -8.93 -6.01 -6.91
C ALA A 167 -9.55 -6.04 -8.31
N LEU A 168 -10.88 -6.01 -8.38
CA LEU A 168 -11.63 -5.90 -9.62
C LEU A 168 -12.47 -4.63 -9.58
N LEU A 169 -12.29 -3.77 -10.58
CA LEU A 169 -13.07 -2.57 -10.77
C LEU A 169 -13.98 -2.74 -11.98
N ARG A 170 -15.29 -2.72 -11.75
CA ARG A 170 -16.28 -2.77 -12.84
C ARG A 170 -16.58 -1.37 -13.34
N LEU A 171 -16.19 -1.10 -14.58
CA LEU A 171 -16.40 0.19 -15.24
C LEU A 171 -17.07 0.04 -16.59
N PHE A 172 -17.81 1.09 -16.98
CA PHE A 172 -18.21 1.27 -18.36
C PHE A 172 -16.98 1.64 -19.20
N ALA A 173 -16.56 0.70 -20.02
CA ALA A 173 -15.34 0.84 -20.83
C ALA A 173 -15.59 1.70 -22.06
N ASP A 174 -16.59 1.32 -22.88
CA ASP A 174 -16.97 2.02 -24.10
C ASP A 174 -18.35 1.51 -24.61
N PRO A 175 -19.00 2.21 -25.57
CA PRO A 175 -20.30 1.82 -26.09
C PRO A 175 -20.34 0.45 -26.78
N VAL A 176 -19.22 -0.05 -27.27
CA VAL A 176 -19.13 -1.35 -27.97
C VAL A 176 -19.00 -2.49 -26.97
N ASN A 177 -18.13 -2.32 -25.98
CA ASN A 177 -17.77 -3.34 -25.00
C ASN A 177 -18.65 -3.28 -23.74
N GLY A 178 -19.33 -2.16 -23.48
CA GLY A 178 -20.15 -1.94 -22.28
C GLY A 178 -19.32 -1.94 -21.00
N PHE A 179 -19.81 -2.64 -19.96
CA PHE A 179 -19.11 -2.78 -18.69
C PHE A 179 -18.05 -3.88 -18.76
N LYS A 180 -16.85 -3.58 -18.26
CA LYS A 180 -15.74 -4.54 -18.11
C LYS A 180 -15.25 -4.58 -16.67
N ASP A 181 -14.76 -5.75 -16.27
CA ASP A 181 -14.05 -5.94 -15.02
C ASP A 181 -12.54 -5.70 -15.27
N MET A 182 -12.04 -4.61 -14.69
CA MET A 182 -10.65 -4.17 -14.82
C MET A 182 -9.85 -4.71 -13.62
N PRO A 183 -8.87 -5.62 -13.82
CA PRO A 183 -8.06 -6.10 -12.73
C PRO A 183 -7.04 -5.04 -12.30
N LEU A 184 -6.99 -4.78 -10.99
CA LEU A 184 -5.97 -3.95 -10.36
C LEU A 184 -5.04 -4.89 -9.58
N THR A 185 -3.82 -5.05 -10.04
CA THR A 185 -2.84 -5.94 -9.41
C THR A 185 -1.72 -5.13 -8.78
N THR A 186 -1.38 -5.45 -7.53
CA THR A 186 -0.24 -4.86 -6.83
C THR A 186 0.65 -5.99 -6.30
N LEU A 187 1.96 -5.86 -6.46
CA LEU A 187 2.95 -6.69 -5.82
C LEU A 187 3.80 -5.82 -4.91
N GLU A 188 4.02 -6.27 -3.68
CA GLU A 188 4.81 -5.56 -2.67
C GLU A 188 5.87 -6.50 -2.10
N TRP A 189 7.11 -6.01 -1.94
CA TRP A 189 8.21 -6.75 -1.35
C TRP A 189 8.64 -6.10 -0.05
N TYR A 190 8.51 -6.84 1.02
CA TYR A 190 8.90 -6.46 2.38
C TYR A 190 10.15 -7.24 2.79
N CYS A 191 11.25 -6.55 3.03
CA CYS A 191 12.55 -7.19 3.31
C CYS A 191 12.97 -6.95 4.75
N PRO A 192 13.61 -7.95 5.42
CA PRO A 192 14.01 -7.85 6.82
C PRO A 192 14.90 -6.65 7.11
N GLY A 193 14.60 -5.92 8.17
CA GLY A 193 15.36 -4.75 8.64
C GLY A 193 15.20 -3.48 7.81
N VAL A 194 14.57 -3.58 6.62
CA VAL A 194 14.36 -2.46 5.69
C VAL A 194 12.89 -2.07 5.57
N GLY A 195 12.01 -3.03 5.47
CA GLY A 195 10.59 -2.79 5.24
C GLY A 195 10.19 -2.94 3.77
N LEU A 196 9.23 -2.14 3.33
CA LEU A 196 8.79 -2.11 1.93
C LEU A 196 9.94 -1.61 1.04
N VAL A 197 10.39 -2.45 0.12
CA VAL A 197 11.53 -2.16 -0.77
C VAL A 197 11.04 -1.85 -2.18
N LYS A 198 9.99 -2.55 -2.65
CA LYS A 198 9.47 -2.42 -4.00
C LYS A 198 7.96 -2.57 -4.03
N VAL A 199 7.32 -1.79 -4.88
CA VAL A 199 5.91 -1.96 -5.27
C VAL A 199 5.87 -2.03 -6.79
N GLU A 200 5.12 -2.98 -7.33
CA GLU A 200 4.70 -2.98 -8.73
C GLU A 200 3.19 -2.93 -8.77
N ARG A 201 2.65 -2.02 -9.57
CA ARG A 201 1.20 -1.89 -9.76
C ARG A 201 0.86 -1.92 -11.23
N ARG A 202 -0.22 -2.65 -11.56
CA ARG A 202 -0.75 -2.76 -12.92
C ARG A 202 -2.24 -2.50 -12.91
N GLU A 203 -2.64 -1.59 -13.75
CA GLU A 203 -4.03 -1.17 -13.95
C GLU A 203 -4.33 -1.10 -15.46
N PRO A 204 -4.41 -2.25 -16.17
CA PRO A 204 -4.66 -2.27 -17.61
C PRO A 204 -6.09 -1.84 -17.90
N ALA A 205 -6.30 -0.98 -18.87
CA ALA A 205 -7.61 -0.55 -19.33
C ALA A 205 -8.01 -1.22 -20.66
N ASN A 206 -7.11 -1.31 -21.61
CA ASN A 206 -7.36 -1.90 -22.93
C ASN A 206 -8.67 -1.38 -23.57
N SER A 207 -8.86 -0.07 -23.57
CA SER A 207 -10.10 0.61 -23.96
C SER A 207 -9.80 1.91 -24.70
N THR A 208 -10.68 2.29 -25.64
CA THR A 208 -10.57 3.56 -26.36
C THR A 208 -10.85 4.79 -25.47
N PHE A 209 -11.64 4.61 -24.41
CA PHE A 209 -12.08 5.70 -23.51
C PHE A 209 -11.34 5.75 -22.20
N LEU A 210 -10.50 4.76 -21.95
CA LEU A 210 -9.72 4.65 -20.72
C LEU A 210 -8.26 4.40 -21.07
N THR A 211 -7.36 4.96 -20.29
CA THR A 211 -5.93 4.67 -20.34
C THR A 211 -5.52 4.07 -19.02
N GLY A 212 -4.97 2.87 -19.06
CA GLY A 212 -4.36 2.18 -17.95
C GLY A 212 -2.85 2.37 -17.92
N GLY A 213 -2.18 1.69 -16.98
CA GLY A 213 -0.72 1.80 -16.87
C GLY A 213 -0.09 0.83 -15.89
N THR A 214 1.22 0.99 -15.74
CA THR A 214 2.08 0.29 -14.77
C THR A 214 2.90 1.29 -13.98
N MET A 215 3.16 0.97 -12.72
CA MET A 215 4.05 1.74 -11.84
C MET A 215 5.02 0.81 -11.14
#